data_349df63437e689dd5b7d088f03a60dd8
#
_entry.id   349df63437e689dd5b7d088f03a60dd8
#
_cell.length_a   1.000
_cell.length_b   1.000
_cell.length_c   1.000
_cell.angle_alpha   90.00
_cell.angle_beta   90.00
_cell.angle_gamma   90.00
#
_symmetry.space_group_name_H-M   'P 1'
#
loop_
_entity.id
_entity.type
_entity.pdbx_description
1 polymer ?
#
loop_
_entity_poly.entity_id
_entity_poly.type
_entity_poly.pdbx_seq_one_letter_code
_entity_poly.pdbx_strand_id
1 'polypeptide(L)'
;QPDTGEQSLEITESLVRSGKIDVVVIDSVAALTPKDEIEGDMGAHHVGKQARLMSQALRKLTAIVAKSKTVVIFINQIRMKIGVMFGNPETTPGGRALKFYTSVRIDVRRIAQIKKGDEVIGSRTRAKIVKNKVASPFKLAEFDLLHNEGISKEGELLVLGEKFGLVQKSGASYSYGEEKLGRGYDVARAFLKENKKVTNSLIKDIKEKLKEE
;
A
#
# COMPACT_ATOMS: atom_id res chain seq x y z
N GLN A 1 -1.94 -1.95 -23.23
CA GLN A 1 -0.85 -2.47 -22.38
C GLN A 1 0.47 -2.25 -23.10
N PRO A 2 1.45 -1.59 -22.48
CA PRO A 2 2.75 -1.35 -23.12
C PRO A 2 3.56 -2.66 -23.21
N ASP A 3 4.35 -2.79 -24.28
CA ASP A 3 5.17 -3.96 -24.54
C ASP A 3 6.55 -3.89 -23.86
N THR A 4 7.07 -2.68 -23.66
CA THR A 4 8.40 -2.45 -23.08
C THR A 4 8.35 -1.51 -21.89
N GLY A 5 9.37 -1.54 -21.04
CA GLY A 5 9.53 -0.63 -19.91
C GLY A 5 9.67 0.83 -20.35
N GLU A 6 10.38 1.08 -21.47
CA GLU A 6 10.52 2.40 -22.08
C GLU A 6 9.16 2.97 -22.47
N GLN A 7 8.35 2.19 -23.22
CA GLN A 7 7.02 2.59 -23.67
C GLN A 7 6.09 2.88 -22.48
N SER A 8 6.12 2.04 -21.44
CA SER A 8 5.34 2.25 -20.22
C SER A 8 5.68 3.59 -19.55
N LEU A 9 6.95 3.92 -19.45
CA LEU A 9 7.42 5.14 -18.80
C LEU A 9 7.19 6.39 -19.68
N GLU A 10 7.22 6.28 -21.00
CA GLU A 10 6.85 7.35 -21.94
C GLU A 10 5.35 7.65 -21.89
N ILE A 11 4.50 6.63 -21.82
CA ILE A 11 3.06 6.80 -21.62
C ILE A 11 2.81 7.51 -20.28
N THR A 12 3.49 7.06 -19.22
CA THR A 12 3.41 7.71 -17.90
C THR A 12 3.81 9.18 -17.96
N GLU A 13 4.92 9.49 -18.63
CA GLU A 13 5.38 10.87 -18.82
C GLU A 13 4.32 11.72 -19.55
N SER A 14 3.73 11.20 -20.61
CA SER A 14 2.70 11.88 -21.41
C SER A 14 1.43 12.14 -20.60
N LEU A 15 0.96 11.15 -19.83
CA LEU A 15 -0.19 11.29 -18.95
C LEU A 15 0.03 12.37 -17.88
N VAL A 16 1.19 12.34 -17.22
CA VAL A 16 1.55 13.33 -16.20
C VAL A 16 1.68 14.73 -16.79
N ARG A 17 2.29 14.88 -17.98
CA ARG A 17 2.41 16.17 -18.69
C ARG A 17 1.07 16.78 -19.05
N SER A 18 0.06 15.96 -19.33
CA SER A 18 -1.27 16.45 -19.68
C SER A 18 -1.90 17.31 -18.59
N GLY A 19 -1.51 17.12 -17.33
CA GLY A 19 -2.08 17.80 -16.16
C GLY A 19 -3.56 17.48 -15.91
N LYS A 20 -4.11 16.45 -16.59
CA LYS A 20 -5.51 16.05 -16.50
C LYS A 20 -5.72 14.78 -15.67
N ILE A 21 -4.64 14.16 -15.22
CA ILE A 21 -4.67 12.90 -14.47
C ILE A 21 -4.19 13.16 -13.05
N ASP A 22 -5.00 12.80 -12.06
CA ASP A 22 -4.67 12.98 -10.64
C ASP A 22 -3.74 11.88 -10.12
N VAL A 23 -3.92 10.63 -10.59
CA VAL A 23 -3.15 9.47 -10.12
C VAL A 23 -2.77 8.56 -11.29
N VAL A 24 -1.49 8.18 -11.34
CA VAL A 24 -0.98 7.12 -12.23
C VAL A 24 -0.38 6.02 -11.36
N VAL A 25 -0.75 4.76 -11.62
CA VAL A 25 -0.21 3.59 -10.92
C VAL A 25 0.55 2.72 -11.91
N ILE A 26 1.79 2.37 -11.58
CA ILE A 26 2.63 1.43 -12.32
C ILE A 26 2.72 0.14 -11.50
N ASP A 27 2.05 -0.91 -11.97
CA ASP A 27 2.04 -2.23 -11.36
C ASP A 27 2.61 -3.26 -12.35
N SER A 28 3.84 -3.65 -12.19
CA SER A 28 4.82 -3.29 -11.18
C SER A 28 6.16 -2.90 -11.81
N VAL A 29 7.06 -2.28 -11.03
CA VAL A 29 8.44 -1.99 -11.50
C VAL A 29 9.15 -3.24 -11.99
N ALA A 30 8.88 -4.40 -11.37
CA ALA A 30 9.47 -5.68 -11.76
C ALA A 30 9.12 -6.09 -13.22
N ALA A 31 7.98 -5.62 -13.74
CA ALA A 31 7.50 -5.91 -15.09
C ALA A 31 7.99 -4.90 -16.14
N LEU A 32 8.68 -3.84 -15.74
CA LEU A 32 9.26 -2.87 -16.67
C LEU A 32 10.54 -3.44 -17.31
N THR A 33 10.35 -4.33 -18.27
CA THR A 33 11.46 -4.98 -18.98
C THR A 33 12.00 -4.03 -20.06
N PRO A 34 13.31 -3.71 -20.06
CA PRO A 34 13.93 -2.91 -21.12
C PRO A 34 13.77 -3.55 -22.49
N LYS A 35 13.58 -2.73 -23.52
CA LYS A 35 13.44 -3.19 -24.91
C LYS A 35 14.58 -4.11 -25.34
N ASP A 36 15.81 -3.71 -25.06
CA ASP A 36 16.99 -4.53 -25.38
C ASP A 36 17.03 -5.89 -24.69
N GLU A 37 16.31 -6.07 -23.58
CA GLU A 37 16.20 -7.34 -22.87
C GLU A 37 15.16 -8.25 -23.54
N ILE A 38 14.11 -7.64 -24.10
CA ILE A 38 13.05 -8.35 -24.83
C ILE A 38 13.56 -8.82 -26.21
N GLU A 39 14.33 -7.98 -26.89
CA GLU A 39 14.86 -8.26 -28.23
C GLU A 39 16.18 -9.07 -28.20
N GLY A 40 16.78 -9.24 -27.01
CA GLY A 40 18.03 -9.99 -26.85
C GLY A 40 17.85 -11.50 -26.85
N ASP A 41 18.95 -12.23 -27.07
CA ASP A 41 18.94 -13.68 -27.05
C ASP A 41 18.65 -14.23 -25.66
N MET A 42 17.99 -15.38 -25.60
CA MET A 42 17.74 -16.11 -24.36
C MET A 42 19.06 -16.47 -23.66
N GLY A 43 19.22 -16.02 -22.40
CA GLY A 43 20.44 -16.24 -21.61
C GLY A 43 21.48 -15.12 -21.73
N ALA A 44 21.24 -14.08 -22.53
CA ALA A 44 22.10 -12.90 -22.57
C ALA A 44 22.10 -12.13 -21.23
N HIS A 45 23.27 -11.63 -20.84
CA HIS A 45 23.41 -10.88 -19.60
C HIS A 45 22.96 -9.41 -19.74
N HIS A 46 21.84 -9.06 -19.11
CA HIS A 46 21.26 -7.72 -19.12
C HIS A 46 21.42 -6.97 -17.78
N VAL A 47 22.57 -7.19 -17.11
CA VAL A 47 22.84 -6.65 -15.78
C VAL A 47 22.70 -5.10 -15.76
N GLY A 48 21.81 -4.61 -14.90
CA GLY A 48 21.67 -3.18 -14.64
C GLY A 48 20.89 -2.37 -15.70
N LYS A 49 20.42 -2.96 -16.80
CA LYS A 49 19.64 -2.22 -17.84
C LYS A 49 18.36 -1.62 -17.25
N GLN A 50 17.57 -2.40 -16.50
CA GLN A 50 16.38 -1.90 -15.81
C GLN A 50 16.70 -0.78 -14.81
N ALA A 51 17.80 -0.88 -14.07
CA ALA A 51 18.21 0.17 -13.13
C ALA A 51 18.60 1.48 -13.83
N ARG A 52 19.20 1.40 -15.02
CA ARG A 52 19.53 2.57 -15.88
C ARG A 52 18.25 3.20 -16.41
N LEU A 53 17.33 2.41 -16.96
CA LEU A 53 16.02 2.85 -17.42
C LEU A 53 15.27 3.60 -16.32
N MET A 54 15.13 3.00 -15.15
CA MET A 54 14.49 3.64 -13.99
C MET A 54 15.18 4.94 -13.58
N SER A 55 16.51 4.98 -13.55
CA SER A 55 17.25 6.19 -13.20
C SER A 55 17.03 7.33 -14.20
N GLN A 56 16.94 7.02 -15.48
CA GLN A 56 16.67 7.98 -16.54
C GLN A 56 15.24 8.49 -16.45
N ALA A 57 14.26 7.60 -16.35
CA ALA A 57 12.85 7.95 -16.30
C ALA A 57 12.52 8.81 -15.07
N LEU A 58 13.04 8.43 -13.89
CA LEU A 58 12.77 9.18 -12.65
C LEU A 58 13.36 10.58 -12.67
N ARG A 59 14.50 10.82 -13.34
CA ARG A 59 15.03 12.17 -13.54
C ARG A 59 14.08 13.04 -14.36
N LYS A 60 13.48 12.48 -15.43
CA LYS A 60 12.48 13.19 -16.24
C LYS A 60 11.17 13.40 -15.48
N LEU A 61 10.62 12.33 -14.89
CA LEU A 61 9.32 12.35 -14.22
C LEU A 61 9.29 13.30 -13.01
N THR A 62 10.36 13.36 -12.22
CA THR A 62 10.37 14.18 -10.98
C THR A 62 10.05 15.65 -11.26
N ALA A 63 10.63 16.24 -12.30
CA ALA A 63 10.41 17.64 -12.66
C ALA A 63 8.97 17.89 -13.16
N ILE A 64 8.38 16.90 -13.83
CA ILE A 64 7.05 17.02 -14.44
C ILE A 64 5.98 16.80 -13.37
N VAL A 65 6.14 15.75 -12.54
CA VAL A 65 5.23 15.42 -11.42
C VAL A 65 5.10 16.61 -10.47
N ALA A 66 6.21 17.28 -10.14
CA ALA A 66 6.17 18.45 -9.26
C ALA A 66 5.32 19.61 -9.83
N LYS A 67 5.20 19.73 -11.16
CA LYS A 67 4.43 20.78 -11.83
C LYS A 67 2.96 20.40 -12.06
N SER A 68 2.70 19.12 -12.35
CA SER A 68 1.37 18.63 -12.76
C SER A 68 0.43 18.34 -11.59
N LYS A 69 0.95 18.28 -10.35
CA LYS A 69 0.22 17.84 -9.14
C LYS A 69 -0.33 16.40 -9.23
N THR A 70 0.16 15.60 -10.17
CA THR A 70 -0.20 14.19 -10.33
C THR A 70 0.53 13.34 -9.29
N VAL A 71 -0.16 12.41 -8.66
CA VAL A 71 0.46 11.38 -7.80
C VAL A 71 0.87 10.20 -8.68
N VAL A 72 2.15 9.84 -8.65
CA VAL A 72 2.65 8.63 -9.35
C VAL A 72 3.03 7.57 -8.33
N ILE A 73 2.37 6.42 -8.41
CA ILE A 73 2.55 5.29 -7.51
C ILE A 73 3.30 4.17 -8.24
N PHE A 74 4.46 3.80 -7.73
CA PHE A 74 5.21 2.64 -8.20
C PHE A 74 5.01 1.47 -7.24
N ILE A 75 4.36 0.41 -7.70
CA ILE A 75 4.29 -0.86 -6.97
C ILE A 75 5.57 -1.64 -7.26
N ASN A 76 6.19 -2.20 -6.21
CA ASN A 76 7.41 -2.97 -6.38
C ASN A 76 7.37 -4.23 -5.52
N GLN A 77 8.20 -5.19 -5.88
CA GLN A 77 8.30 -6.48 -5.19
C GLN A 77 9.59 -6.53 -4.38
N ILE A 78 9.55 -7.24 -3.26
CA ILE A 78 10.74 -7.53 -2.47
C ILE A 78 11.41 -8.79 -3.03
N ARG A 79 12.74 -8.73 -3.13
CA ARG A 79 13.60 -9.84 -3.50
C ARG A 79 14.67 -10.01 -2.43
N MET A 80 15.21 -11.20 -2.29
CA MET A 80 16.30 -11.48 -1.37
C MET A 80 17.61 -11.55 -2.16
N LYS A 81 18.64 -10.88 -1.69
CA LYS A 81 19.99 -11.03 -2.23
C LYS A 81 20.60 -12.31 -1.71
N ILE A 82 21.15 -13.09 -2.62
CA ILE A 82 21.90 -14.32 -2.28
C ILE A 82 23.26 -13.92 -1.70
N GLY A 83 23.72 -14.66 -0.70
CA GLY A 83 25.07 -14.49 -0.12
C GLY A 83 25.25 -13.34 0.88
N VAL A 84 24.16 -12.66 1.28
CA VAL A 84 24.23 -11.64 2.35
C VAL A 84 24.10 -12.32 3.71
N MET A 85 25.21 -12.52 4.40
CA MET A 85 25.25 -13.15 5.74
C MET A 85 24.92 -12.15 6.86
N PHE A 86 25.21 -10.85 6.67
CA PHE A 86 25.01 -9.80 7.67
C PHE A 86 24.23 -8.62 7.08
N GLY A 87 23.37 -8.00 7.89
CA GLY A 87 22.53 -6.85 7.48
C GLY A 87 21.23 -7.29 6.83
N ASN A 88 20.56 -6.35 6.13
CA ASN A 88 19.26 -6.62 5.49
C ASN A 88 19.48 -7.12 4.05
N PRO A 89 19.13 -8.40 3.76
CA PRO A 89 19.26 -8.97 2.42
C PRO A 89 18.17 -8.47 1.45
N GLU A 90 17.15 -7.78 1.92
CA GLU A 90 16.03 -7.36 1.09
C GLU A 90 16.44 -6.30 0.05
N THR A 91 16.01 -6.51 -1.17
CA THR A 91 16.21 -5.60 -2.29
C THR A 91 14.95 -5.52 -3.13
N THR A 92 14.91 -4.57 -4.06
CA THR A 92 13.80 -4.39 -4.99
C THR A 92 14.34 -4.28 -6.41
N PRO A 93 13.61 -4.80 -7.44
CA PRO A 93 13.90 -4.55 -8.85
C PRO A 93 13.97 -3.05 -9.18
N GLY A 94 14.59 -2.71 -10.31
CA GLY A 94 14.72 -1.33 -10.78
C GLY A 94 15.84 -0.51 -10.12
N GLY A 95 16.71 -1.15 -9.32
CA GLY A 95 17.88 -0.51 -8.72
C GLY A 95 17.53 0.41 -7.54
N ARG A 96 18.42 1.39 -7.29
CA ARG A 96 18.30 2.28 -6.10
C ARG A 96 17.57 3.60 -6.37
N ALA A 97 17.33 3.97 -7.62
CA ALA A 97 16.82 5.29 -7.98
C ALA A 97 15.49 5.63 -7.30
N LEU A 98 14.51 4.71 -7.30
CA LEU A 98 13.23 4.91 -6.62
C LEU A 98 13.39 5.28 -5.14
N LYS A 99 14.32 4.67 -4.42
CA LYS A 99 14.55 4.96 -3.00
C LYS A 99 14.92 6.42 -2.74
N PHE A 100 15.60 7.07 -3.70
CA PHE A 100 16.01 8.47 -3.60
C PHE A 100 14.90 9.42 -4.08
N TYR A 101 14.30 9.15 -5.24
CA TYR A 101 13.33 10.05 -5.87
C TYR A 101 11.98 10.08 -5.18
N THR A 102 11.49 8.96 -4.63
CA THR A 102 10.18 8.91 -3.97
C THR A 102 10.09 9.86 -2.77
N SER A 103 8.96 10.54 -2.64
CA SER A 103 8.61 11.35 -1.45
C SER A 103 8.13 10.49 -0.29
N VAL A 104 7.36 9.46 -0.60
CA VAL A 104 6.83 8.50 0.38
C VAL A 104 7.21 7.09 -0.05
N ARG A 105 7.59 6.25 0.91
CA ARG A 105 7.76 4.79 0.73
C ARG A 105 7.00 4.06 1.81
N ILE A 106 6.21 3.10 1.36
CA ILE A 106 5.39 2.25 2.22
C ILE A 106 5.85 0.81 2.04
N ASP A 107 6.19 0.16 3.14
CA ASP A 107 6.45 -1.28 3.19
C ASP A 107 5.14 -1.97 3.59
N VAL A 108 4.62 -2.83 2.70
CA VAL A 108 3.35 -3.54 2.91
C VAL A 108 3.64 -5.02 3.08
N ARG A 109 3.22 -5.58 4.22
CA ARG A 109 3.47 -7.00 4.54
C ARG A 109 2.24 -7.68 5.10
N ARG A 110 2.01 -8.90 4.66
CA ARG A 110 1.09 -9.82 5.33
C ARG A 110 1.74 -10.32 6.62
N ILE A 111 1.06 -10.14 7.75
CA ILE A 111 1.56 -10.55 9.08
C ILE A 111 0.81 -11.77 9.64
N ALA A 112 -0.44 -12.00 9.20
CA ALA A 112 -1.22 -13.17 9.58
C ALA A 112 -2.24 -13.52 8.50
N GLN A 113 -2.75 -14.75 8.55
CA GLN A 113 -3.93 -15.18 7.79
C GLN A 113 -5.18 -15.02 8.66
N ILE A 114 -6.28 -14.60 8.02
CA ILE A 114 -7.61 -14.57 8.65
C ILE A 114 -8.35 -15.80 8.17
N LYS A 115 -8.81 -16.62 9.13
CA LYS A 115 -9.51 -17.87 8.86
C LYS A 115 -10.93 -17.80 9.42
N LYS A 116 -11.86 -18.47 8.74
CA LYS A 116 -13.20 -18.76 9.24
C LYS A 116 -13.39 -20.29 9.16
N GLY A 117 -13.29 -20.96 10.31
CA GLY A 117 -13.07 -22.40 10.34
C GLY A 117 -11.73 -22.74 9.69
N ASP A 118 -11.73 -23.66 8.72
CA ASP A 118 -10.53 -24.07 7.98
C ASP A 118 -10.26 -23.21 6.74
N GLU A 119 -11.20 -22.37 6.33
CA GLU A 119 -11.08 -21.52 5.14
C GLU A 119 -10.32 -20.24 5.42
N VAL A 120 -9.33 -19.91 4.56
CA VAL A 120 -8.63 -18.61 4.60
C VAL A 120 -9.45 -17.58 3.84
N ILE A 121 -10.04 -16.63 4.58
CA ILE A 121 -10.91 -15.58 4.03
C ILE A 121 -10.19 -14.26 3.78
N GLY A 122 -8.95 -14.12 4.26
CA GLY A 122 -8.20 -12.88 4.10
C GLY A 122 -6.85 -12.91 4.78
N SER A 123 -6.26 -11.74 4.90
CA SER A 123 -4.98 -11.57 5.58
C SER A 123 -4.95 -10.29 6.42
N ARG A 124 -4.30 -10.36 7.57
CA ARG A 124 -3.89 -9.18 8.31
C ARG A 124 -2.66 -8.60 7.69
N THR A 125 -2.73 -7.34 7.32
CA THR A 125 -1.69 -6.64 6.57
C THR A 125 -1.17 -5.47 7.39
N ARG A 126 0.14 -5.27 7.35
CA ARG A 126 0.83 -4.14 7.96
C ARG A 126 1.39 -3.25 6.88
N ALA A 127 1.08 -1.96 6.95
CA ALA A 127 1.69 -0.91 6.16
C ALA A 127 2.59 -0.04 7.06
N LYS A 128 3.89 0.01 6.77
CA LYS A 128 4.87 0.83 7.49
C LYS A 128 5.42 1.92 6.59
N ILE A 129 5.31 3.16 7.02
CA ILE A 129 5.91 4.30 6.32
C ILE A 129 7.41 4.30 6.60
N VAL A 130 8.22 3.82 5.64
CA VAL A 130 9.68 3.70 5.81
C VAL A 130 10.44 4.95 5.33
N LYS A 131 9.77 5.83 4.58
CA LYS A 131 10.25 7.16 4.19
C LYS A 131 9.08 8.10 4.01
N ASN A 132 9.19 9.31 4.51
CA ASN A 132 8.21 10.36 4.28
C ASN A 132 8.91 11.73 4.26
N LYS A 133 8.71 12.51 3.19
CA LYS A 133 9.24 13.86 3.03
C LYS A 133 8.17 14.94 3.27
N VAL A 134 6.91 14.55 3.43
CA VAL A 134 5.77 15.47 3.56
C VAL A 134 5.10 15.42 4.94
N ALA A 135 5.46 14.43 5.77
CA ALA A 135 5.00 14.29 7.15
C ALA A 135 5.97 13.41 7.94
N SER A 136 5.70 13.19 9.24
CA SER A 136 6.51 12.32 10.10
C SER A 136 6.58 10.89 9.54
N PRO A 137 7.80 10.34 9.36
CA PRO A 137 7.98 8.96 8.91
C PRO A 137 7.71 7.96 10.05
N PHE A 138 7.83 6.67 9.71
CA PHE A 138 7.77 5.51 10.62
C PHE A 138 6.41 5.22 11.25
N LYS A 139 5.35 5.91 10.83
CA LYS A 139 3.98 5.53 11.21
C LYS A 139 3.65 4.13 10.67
N LEU A 140 2.82 3.42 11.43
CA LEU A 140 2.41 2.05 11.14
C LEU A 140 0.90 1.96 11.19
N ALA A 141 0.32 1.29 10.20
CA ALA A 141 -1.08 0.92 10.16
C ALA A 141 -1.21 -0.59 9.94
N GLU A 142 -2.14 -1.22 10.63
CA GLU A 142 -2.51 -2.62 10.42
C GLU A 142 -3.99 -2.69 10.10
N PHE A 143 -4.34 -3.48 9.10
CA PHE A 143 -5.70 -3.63 8.64
C PHE A 143 -5.94 -5.04 8.09
N ASP A 144 -7.20 -5.43 8.05
CA ASP A 144 -7.64 -6.69 7.49
C ASP A 144 -7.98 -6.51 6.01
N LEU A 145 -7.36 -7.34 5.17
CA LEU A 145 -7.62 -7.42 3.74
C LEU A 145 -8.37 -8.73 3.46
N LEU A 146 -9.65 -8.63 3.16
CA LEU A 146 -10.53 -9.76 2.89
C LEU A 146 -10.60 -10.03 1.39
N HIS A 147 -10.62 -11.30 0.98
CA HIS A 147 -10.55 -11.70 -0.42
C HIS A 147 -11.71 -11.15 -1.26
N ASN A 148 -12.92 -11.13 -0.69
CA ASN A 148 -14.14 -10.73 -1.40
C ASN A 148 -14.55 -9.26 -1.17
N GLU A 149 -13.91 -8.55 -0.21
CA GLU A 149 -14.33 -7.21 0.21
C GLU A 149 -13.21 -6.18 0.09
N GLY A 150 -11.94 -6.62 -0.01
CA GLY A 150 -10.79 -5.75 0.09
C GLY A 150 -10.51 -5.32 1.53
N ILE A 151 -10.12 -4.07 1.76
CA ILE A 151 -9.83 -3.55 3.11
C ILE A 151 -11.12 -3.48 3.93
N SER A 152 -11.12 -4.16 5.09
CA SER A 152 -12.25 -4.17 6.04
C SER A 152 -12.28 -2.87 6.85
N LYS A 153 -13.01 -1.87 6.35
CA LYS A 153 -13.16 -0.58 7.03
C LYS A 153 -13.83 -0.73 8.40
N GLU A 154 -14.87 -1.54 8.47
CA GLU A 154 -15.62 -1.78 9.70
C GLU A 154 -14.78 -2.53 10.74
N GLY A 155 -13.92 -3.45 10.29
CA GLY A 155 -12.96 -4.14 11.16
C GLY A 155 -11.94 -3.18 11.74
N GLU A 156 -11.44 -2.25 10.93
CA GLU A 156 -10.51 -1.20 11.38
C GLU A 156 -11.17 -0.26 12.41
N LEU A 157 -12.45 0.10 12.19
CA LEU A 157 -13.19 0.92 13.15
C LEU A 157 -13.35 0.25 14.51
N LEU A 158 -13.57 -1.06 14.55
CA LEU A 158 -13.62 -1.80 15.80
C LEU A 158 -12.27 -1.78 16.53
N VAL A 159 -11.17 -2.04 15.81
CA VAL A 159 -9.82 -2.05 16.39
C VAL A 159 -9.42 -0.66 16.90
N LEU A 160 -9.64 0.38 16.10
CA LEU A 160 -9.34 1.76 16.51
C LEU A 160 -10.28 2.23 17.62
N GLY A 161 -11.56 1.86 17.55
CA GLY A 161 -12.53 2.16 18.58
C GLY A 161 -12.17 1.56 19.94
N GLU A 162 -11.70 0.31 19.96
CA GLU A 162 -11.16 -0.32 21.19
C GLU A 162 -9.90 0.43 21.66
N LYS A 163 -8.95 0.72 20.75
CA LYS A 163 -7.70 1.43 21.09
C LYS A 163 -7.97 2.78 21.77
N PHE A 164 -8.96 3.52 21.28
CA PHE A 164 -9.32 4.83 21.83
C PHE A 164 -10.37 4.77 22.95
N GLY A 165 -10.78 3.58 23.38
CA GLY A 165 -11.77 3.41 24.45
C GLY A 165 -13.20 3.82 24.05
N LEU A 166 -13.48 4.04 22.78
CA LEU A 166 -14.79 4.36 22.23
C LEU A 166 -15.67 3.11 22.08
N VAL A 167 -15.07 2.01 21.66
CA VAL A 167 -15.71 0.71 21.59
C VAL A 167 -15.28 -0.10 22.81
N GLN A 168 -16.26 -0.58 23.58
CA GLN A 168 -16.05 -1.42 24.73
C GLN A 168 -16.21 -2.89 24.35
N LYS A 169 -15.24 -3.72 24.75
CA LYS A 169 -15.27 -5.15 24.59
C LYS A 169 -15.37 -5.82 25.93
N SER A 170 -16.50 -6.49 26.18
CA SER A 170 -16.72 -7.31 27.39
C SER A 170 -16.89 -8.78 27.01
N GLY A 171 -15.85 -9.57 27.25
CA GLY A 171 -15.78 -10.95 26.75
C GLY A 171 -15.85 -10.97 25.21
N ALA A 172 -16.89 -11.58 24.66
CA ALA A 172 -17.13 -11.60 23.22
C ALA A 172 -18.03 -10.45 22.72
N SER A 173 -18.61 -9.63 23.60
CA SER A 173 -19.59 -8.60 23.24
C SER A 173 -18.90 -7.27 22.96
N TYR A 174 -19.35 -6.60 21.91
CA TYR A 174 -18.90 -5.27 21.48
C TYR A 174 -20.03 -4.27 21.66
N SER A 175 -19.73 -3.08 22.19
CA SER A 175 -20.65 -1.95 22.31
C SER A 175 -19.97 -0.62 22.05
N TYR A 176 -20.75 0.35 21.58
CA TYR A 176 -20.32 1.72 21.34
C TYR A 176 -21.36 2.67 21.97
N GLY A 177 -20.97 3.33 23.06
CA GLY A 177 -21.94 4.03 23.90
C GLY A 177 -23.01 3.05 24.43
N GLU A 178 -24.28 3.36 24.20
CA GLU A 178 -25.42 2.50 24.57
C GLU A 178 -25.76 1.44 23.50
N GLU A 179 -25.18 1.56 22.29
CA GLU A 179 -25.46 0.68 21.18
C GLU A 179 -24.68 -0.64 21.30
N LYS A 180 -25.40 -1.76 21.24
CA LYS A 180 -24.83 -3.12 21.19
C LYS A 180 -24.48 -3.47 19.75
N LEU A 181 -23.20 -3.54 19.45
CA LEU A 181 -22.72 -3.89 18.10
C LEU A 181 -22.84 -5.40 17.81
N GLY A 182 -22.83 -6.23 18.84
CA GLY A 182 -23.02 -7.67 18.71
C GLY A 182 -22.06 -8.52 19.52
N ARG A 183 -22.26 -9.84 19.43
CA ARG A 183 -21.41 -10.82 20.11
C ARG A 183 -20.48 -11.51 19.09
N GLY A 184 -19.21 -11.18 19.14
CA GLY A 184 -18.19 -11.64 18.21
C GLY A 184 -17.78 -10.55 17.21
N TYR A 185 -16.51 -10.60 16.79
CA TYR A 185 -15.90 -9.61 15.89
C TYR A 185 -16.65 -9.52 14.54
N ASP A 186 -16.97 -10.68 13.94
CA ASP A 186 -17.65 -10.71 12.64
C ASP A 186 -19.08 -10.16 12.72
N VAL A 187 -19.79 -10.43 13.84
CA VAL A 187 -21.14 -9.90 14.05
C VAL A 187 -21.11 -8.39 14.23
N ALA A 188 -20.19 -7.87 15.04
CA ALA A 188 -20.02 -6.44 15.25
C ALA A 188 -19.61 -5.72 13.93
N ARG A 189 -18.75 -6.34 13.12
CA ARG A 189 -18.35 -5.85 11.81
C ARG A 189 -19.54 -5.80 10.84
N ALA A 190 -20.34 -6.87 10.80
CA ALA A 190 -21.55 -6.91 9.97
C ALA A 190 -22.57 -5.84 10.41
N PHE A 191 -22.77 -5.68 11.72
CA PHE A 191 -23.64 -4.64 12.26
C PHE A 191 -23.22 -3.24 11.79
N LEU A 192 -21.93 -2.90 11.87
CA LEU A 192 -21.41 -1.61 11.40
C LEU A 192 -21.61 -1.44 9.89
N LYS A 193 -21.48 -2.51 9.10
CA LYS A 193 -21.70 -2.48 7.65
C LYS A 193 -23.14 -2.12 7.28
N GLU A 194 -24.10 -2.62 8.05
CA GLU A 194 -25.54 -2.38 7.86
C GLU A 194 -26.00 -1.06 8.46
N ASN A 195 -25.42 -0.62 9.59
CA ASN A 195 -25.86 0.54 10.37
C ASN A 195 -24.99 1.78 10.12
N LYS A 196 -25.11 2.39 8.94
CA LYS A 196 -24.27 3.53 8.52
C LYS A 196 -24.30 4.74 9.46
N LYS A 197 -25.40 4.97 10.20
CA LYS A 197 -25.48 6.06 11.18
C LYS A 197 -24.49 5.85 12.31
N VAL A 198 -24.50 4.67 12.92
CA VAL A 198 -23.59 4.30 14.01
C VAL A 198 -22.16 4.34 13.52
N THR A 199 -21.90 3.78 12.34
CA THR A 199 -20.58 3.76 11.70
C THR A 199 -20.03 5.18 11.48
N ASN A 200 -20.85 6.10 10.96
CA ASN A 200 -20.43 7.49 10.73
C ASN A 200 -20.15 8.23 12.03
N SER A 201 -20.92 7.99 13.10
CA SER A 201 -20.66 8.56 14.43
C SER A 201 -19.33 8.06 14.98
N LEU A 202 -19.09 6.75 14.91
CA LEU A 202 -17.84 6.14 15.35
C LEU A 202 -16.63 6.66 14.56
N ILE A 203 -16.76 6.83 13.22
CA ILE A 203 -15.71 7.43 12.38
C ILE A 203 -15.39 8.86 12.84
N LYS A 204 -16.42 9.65 13.17
CA LYS A 204 -16.24 11.03 13.63
C LYS A 204 -15.46 11.06 14.94
N ASP A 205 -15.88 10.27 15.91
CA ASP A 205 -15.25 10.24 17.23
C ASP A 205 -13.80 9.72 17.16
N ILE A 206 -13.53 8.68 16.34
CA ILE A 206 -12.17 8.20 16.08
C ILE A 206 -11.31 9.31 15.45
N LYS A 207 -11.85 10.05 14.48
CA LYS A 207 -11.11 11.16 13.85
C LYS A 207 -10.80 12.30 14.81
N GLU A 208 -11.69 12.59 15.77
CA GLU A 208 -11.45 13.57 16.82
C GLU A 208 -10.31 13.11 17.73
N LYS A 209 -10.32 11.85 18.17
CA LYS A 209 -9.23 11.27 18.98
C LYS A 209 -7.88 11.23 18.26
N LEU A 210 -7.87 10.96 16.96
CA LEU A 210 -6.64 11.00 16.14
C LEU A 210 -6.04 12.40 15.98
N LYS A 211 -6.80 13.46 16.20
CA LYS A 211 -6.28 14.85 16.18
C LYS A 211 -5.67 15.26 17.50
N GLU A 212 -6.05 14.59 18.59
CA GLU A 212 -5.53 14.84 19.94
C GLU A 212 -4.16 14.13 20.17
N GLU A 213 -3.80 13.10 19.37
CA GLU A 213 -2.48 12.44 19.35
C GLU A 213 -1.45 13.23 18.48
#